data_8d4c4b4af007150c0c81aae41092f9a4
#
_entry.id   8d4c4b4af007150c0c81aae41092f9a4
#
_cell.length_a   1.000
_cell.length_b   1.000
_cell.length_c   1.000
_cell.angle_alpha   90.00
_cell.angle_beta   90.00
_cell.angle_gamma   90.00
#
_symmetry.space_group_name_H-M   'P 1'
#
loop_
_entity.id
_entity.type
_entity.pdbx_description
1 polymer ?
#
loop_
_entity_poly.entity_id
_entity_poly.type
_entity_poly.pdbx_seq_one_letter_code
_entity_poly.pdbx_strand_id
1 'polypeptide(L)'
;MSSPPPIVLTFAGSDPTGGAGLQADLLTLASMGCHPLSVVTALTVQDTHGVASLDAVDAARVRMQAERVLGDTRVAAIKLGLLGSAANVQAVAAILAEHAEIPVVLDPVLASGRGDALATEDAIAALRELIVPSRPW
;
A
#
# COMPACT_ATOMS: atom_id res chain seq x y z
N MET A 1 20.64 25.98 0.66
CA MET A 1 19.21 25.62 0.70
C MET A 1 19.07 24.11 0.77
N SER A 2 18.22 23.65 1.67
CA SER A 2 17.91 22.21 1.75
C SER A 2 17.00 21.82 0.60
N SER A 3 17.17 20.60 0.10
CA SER A 3 16.25 20.00 -0.87
C SER A 3 14.88 19.77 -0.21
N PRO A 4 13.78 19.84 -0.98
CA PRO A 4 12.49 19.43 -0.43
C PRO A 4 12.52 17.95 -0.02
N PRO A 5 11.73 17.55 0.97
CA PRO A 5 11.70 16.16 1.40
C PRO A 5 11.26 15.23 0.26
N PRO A 6 11.83 14.03 0.15
CA PRO A 6 11.37 13.07 -0.85
C PRO A 6 9.94 12.67 -0.56
N ILE A 7 9.15 12.49 -1.62
CA ILE A 7 7.76 12.10 -1.54
C ILE A 7 7.66 10.60 -1.74
N VAL A 8 7.06 9.92 -0.77
CA VAL A 8 6.85 8.48 -0.81
C VAL A 8 5.34 8.19 -0.78
N LEU A 9 4.88 7.44 -1.76
CA LEU A 9 3.48 7.03 -1.84
C LEU A 9 3.33 5.63 -1.26
N THR A 10 2.47 5.47 -0.26
CA THR A 10 2.14 4.16 0.30
C THR A 10 0.74 3.72 -0.10
N PHE A 11 0.63 2.46 -0.52
CA PHE A 11 -0.65 1.75 -0.71
C PHE A 11 -0.83 0.83 0.49
N ALA A 12 -1.79 1.10 1.33
CA ALA A 12 -1.95 0.36 2.58
C ALA A 12 -3.38 0.36 3.10
N GLY A 13 -3.67 -0.59 3.95
CA GLY A 13 -4.91 -0.63 4.69
C GLY A 13 -4.86 0.29 5.90
N SER A 14 -6.02 0.80 6.29
CA SER A 14 -6.16 1.63 7.48
C SER A 14 -6.21 0.77 8.74
N ASP A 15 -5.34 1.07 9.71
CA ASP A 15 -5.35 0.49 11.05
C ASP A 15 -5.73 1.57 12.08
N PRO A 16 -6.94 1.50 12.67
CA PRO A 16 -7.37 2.51 13.65
C PRO A 16 -6.45 2.66 14.85
N THR A 17 -5.68 1.63 15.19
CA THR A 17 -4.78 1.67 16.36
C THR A 17 -3.46 2.39 16.08
N GLY A 18 -3.13 2.58 14.80
CA GLY A 18 -1.85 3.20 14.41
C GLY A 18 -0.64 2.29 14.51
N GLY A 19 -0.81 1.02 14.91
CA GLY A 19 0.29 0.08 15.13
C GLY A 19 0.83 -0.56 13.86
N ALA A 20 0.09 -0.49 12.78
CA ALA A 20 0.44 -1.06 11.48
C ALA A 20 -0.21 -0.24 10.35
N GLY A 21 -0.14 -0.75 9.13
CA GLY A 21 -0.85 -0.21 7.98
C GLY A 21 -0.50 1.22 7.64
N LEU A 22 -1.49 1.91 7.11
CA LEU A 22 -1.34 3.27 6.60
C LEU A 22 -0.80 4.24 7.66
N GLN A 23 -1.36 4.21 8.86
CA GLN A 23 -0.98 5.13 9.94
C GLN A 23 0.46 4.93 10.38
N ALA A 24 0.91 3.69 10.51
CA ALA A 24 2.30 3.39 10.83
C ALA A 24 3.24 3.85 9.71
N ASP A 25 2.87 3.64 8.46
CA ASP A 25 3.64 4.10 7.31
C ASP A 25 3.81 5.63 7.32
N LEU A 26 2.71 6.36 7.51
CA LEU A 26 2.74 7.82 7.51
C LEU A 26 3.63 8.37 8.63
N LEU A 27 3.49 7.85 9.84
CA LEU A 27 4.29 8.28 10.98
C LEU A 27 5.77 7.96 10.79
N THR A 28 6.07 6.77 10.29
CA THR A 28 7.46 6.33 10.05
C THR A 28 8.13 7.19 8.98
N LEU A 29 7.47 7.35 7.84
CA LEU A 29 8.01 8.14 6.72
C LEU A 29 8.24 9.60 7.14
N ALA A 30 7.28 10.19 7.84
CA ALA A 30 7.42 11.56 8.34
C ALA A 30 8.59 11.69 9.32
N SER A 31 8.76 10.72 10.22
CA SER A 31 9.87 10.71 11.19
C SER A 31 11.24 10.59 10.53
N MET A 32 11.28 10.02 9.32
CA MET A 32 12.52 9.85 8.54
C MET A 32 12.80 11.02 7.59
N GLY A 33 12.01 12.07 7.65
CA GLY A 33 12.20 13.25 6.81
C GLY A 33 11.59 13.13 5.41
N CYS A 34 10.72 12.16 5.18
CA CYS A 34 9.94 12.05 3.93
C CYS A 34 8.60 12.76 4.06
N HIS A 35 8.03 13.15 2.92
CA HIS A 35 6.64 13.59 2.85
C HIS A 35 5.79 12.41 2.38
N PRO A 36 4.96 11.81 3.26
CA PRO A 36 4.18 10.64 2.88
C PRO A 36 2.88 11.03 2.20
N LEU A 37 2.58 10.36 1.10
CA LEU A 37 1.27 10.35 0.46
C LEU A 37 0.68 8.95 0.55
N SER A 38 -0.64 8.83 0.44
CA SER A 38 -1.30 7.56 0.70
C SER A 38 -2.44 7.25 -0.26
N VAL A 39 -2.56 5.98 -0.60
CA VAL A 39 -3.74 5.38 -1.23
C VAL A 39 -4.28 4.34 -0.27
N VAL A 40 -5.53 4.51 0.15
CA VAL A 40 -6.20 3.57 1.05
C VAL A 40 -6.73 2.39 0.22
N THR A 41 -6.30 1.19 0.58
CA THR A 41 -6.68 -0.05 -0.13
C THR A 41 -7.71 -0.88 0.61
N ALA A 42 -7.78 -0.72 1.92
CA ALA A 42 -8.72 -1.44 2.77
C ALA A 42 -9.00 -0.66 4.04
N LEU A 43 -10.18 -0.85 4.58
CA LEU A 43 -10.54 -0.40 5.93
C LEU A 43 -10.56 -1.62 6.83
N THR A 44 -9.94 -1.52 8.00
CA THR A 44 -10.03 -2.57 9.01
C THR A 44 -10.82 -2.08 10.22
N VAL A 45 -11.49 -3.00 10.85
CA VAL A 45 -12.05 -2.84 12.19
C VAL A 45 -11.21 -3.73 13.10
N GLN A 46 -10.37 -3.11 13.90
CA GLN A 46 -9.44 -3.84 14.75
C GLN A 46 -9.06 -3.03 15.98
N ASP A 47 -8.55 -3.74 16.97
CA ASP A 47 -7.92 -3.17 18.15
C ASP A 47 -6.57 -3.85 18.40
N THR A 48 -5.97 -3.65 19.56
CA THR A 48 -4.67 -4.26 19.90
C THR A 48 -4.78 -5.77 20.18
N HIS A 49 -5.98 -6.35 20.20
CA HIS A 49 -6.23 -7.77 20.47
C HIS A 49 -6.47 -8.58 19.20
N GLY A 50 -6.93 -7.95 18.12
CA GLY A 50 -7.15 -8.65 16.87
C GLY A 50 -7.93 -7.85 15.84
N VAL A 51 -8.10 -8.47 14.67
CA VAL A 51 -8.84 -7.90 13.54
C VAL A 51 -10.25 -8.47 13.52
N ALA A 52 -11.25 -7.60 13.64
CA ALA A 52 -12.66 -7.99 13.57
C ALA A 52 -13.16 -8.11 12.13
N SER A 53 -12.78 -7.17 11.27
CA SER A 53 -13.15 -7.20 9.84
C SER A 53 -12.16 -6.43 8.99
N LEU A 54 -12.15 -6.75 7.70
CA LEU A 54 -11.39 -6.06 6.68
C LEU A 54 -12.28 -5.90 5.45
N ASP A 55 -12.44 -4.64 5.03
CA ASP A 55 -13.23 -4.29 3.86
C ASP A 55 -12.30 -3.66 2.80
N ALA A 56 -12.11 -4.35 1.68
CA ALA A 56 -11.31 -3.82 0.58
C ALA A 56 -11.99 -2.59 -0.03
N VAL A 57 -11.20 -1.57 -0.32
CA VAL A 57 -11.65 -0.45 -1.14
C VAL A 57 -11.81 -0.96 -2.57
N ASP A 58 -12.84 -0.51 -3.26
CA ASP A 58 -13.08 -0.87 -4.65
C ASP A 58 -11.86 -0.54 -5.53
N ALA A 59 -11.50 -1.46 -6.43
CA ALA A 59 -10.29 -1.32 -7.25
C ALA A 59 -10.30 -0.05 -8.12
N ALA A 60 -11.46 0.36 -8.61
CA ALA A 60 -11.59 1.63 -9.35
C ALA A 60 -11.25 2.83 -8.48
N ARG A 61 -11.63 2.81 -7.20
CA ARG A 61 -11.30 3.86 -6.23
C ARG A 61 -9.82 3.87 -5.87
N VAL A 62 -9.21 2.72 -5.74
CA VAL A 62 -7.75 2.62 -5.53
C VAL A 62 -7.02 3.25 -6.72
N ARG A 63 -7.42 2.91 -7.94
CA ARG A 63 -6.82 3.46 -9.15
C ARG A 63 -7.02 4.97 -9.25
N MET A 64 -8.21 5.47 -8.99
CA MET A 64 -8.53 6.91 -9.05
C MET A 64 -7.69 7.72 -8.06
N GLN A 65 -7.52 7.22 -6.82
CA GLN A 65 -6.65 7.87 -5.84
C GLN A 65 -5.21 7.96 -6.34
N ALA A 66 -4.69 6.84 -6.82
CA ALA A 66 -3.31 6.76 -7.30
C ALA A 66 -3.05 7.67 -8.51
N GLU A 67 -3.96 7.67 -9.47
CA GLU A 67 -3.84 8.50 -10.68
C GLU A 67 -3.81 9.99 -10.36
N ARG A 68 -4.63 10.43 -9.41
CA ARG A 68 -4.63 11.84 -8.98
C ARG A 68 -3.30 12.23 -8.37
N VAL A 69 -2.78 11.42 -7.47
CA VAL A 69 -1.51 11.69 -6.77
C VAL A 69 -0.34 11.64 -7.74
N LEU A 70 -0.25 10.59 -8.54
CA LEU A 70 0.86 10.39 -9.49
C LEU A 70 0.84 11.41 -10.64
N GLY A 71 -0.33 11.93 -11.00
CA GLY A 71 -0.47 12.96 -12.00
C GLY A 71 -0.13 14.37 -11.52
N ASP A 72 -0.19 14.60 -10.22
CA ASP A 72 0.01 15.91 -9.60
C ASP A 72 1.39 16.06 -8.94
N THR A 73 1.98 14.97 -8.49
CA THR A 73 3.15 15.01 -7.61
C THR A 73 4.23 14.05 -8.11
N ARG A 74 5.48 14.50 -8.07
CA ARG A 74 6.63 13.67 -8.39
C ARG A 74 6.95 12.74 -7.21
N VAL A 75 6.57 11.49 -7.34
CA VAL A 75 6.80 10.47 -6.32
C VAL A 75 8.18 9.84 -6.48
N ALA A 76 8.96 9.85 -5.41
CA ALA A 76 10.33 9.31 -5.39
C ALA A 76 10.37 7.80 -5.19
N ALA A 77 9.41 7.24 -4.46
CA ALA A 77 9.32 5.81 -4.20
C ALA A 77 7.88 5.42 -3.86
N ILE A 78 7.55 4.16 -4.07
CA ILE A 78 6.25 3.57 -3.73
C ILE A 78 6.47 2.43 -2.73
N LYS A 79 5.67 2.41 -1.66
CA LYS A 79 5.61 1.28 -0.73
C LYS A 79 4.26 0.59 -0.90
N LEU A 80 4.28 -0.72 -1.00
CA LEU A 80 3.08 -1.55 -1.03
C LEU A 80 2.97 -2.34 0.26
N GLY A 81 1.88 -2.16 0.98
CA GLY A 81 1.50 -2.97 2.12
C GLY A 81 0.33 -3.89 1.77
N LEU A 82 -0.64 -3.96 2.67
CA LEU A 82 -1.87 -4.71 2.43
C LEU A 82 -2.66 -4.09 1.29
N LEU A 83 -3.00 -4.86 0.27
CA LEU A 83 -3.77 -4.37 -0.89
C LEU A 83 -5.27 -4.70 -0.81
N GLY A 84 -5.66 -5.66 0.00
CA GLY A 84 -7.05 -5.92 0.36
C GLY A 84 -7.78 -6.94 -0.50
N SER A 85 -7.51 -7.00 -1.80
CA SER A 85 -8.18 -7.93 -2.72
C SER A 85 -7.32 -8.23 -3.94
N ALA A 86 -7.64 -9.32 -4.64
CA ALA A 86 -7.00 -9.63 -5.93
C ALA A 86 -7.25 -8.54 -6.97
N ALA A 87 -8.44 -7.95 -7.00
CA ALA A 87 -8.75 -6.84 -7.91
C ALA A 87 -7.86 -5.63 -7.64
N ASN A 88 -7.59 -5.33 -6.38
CA ASN A 88 -6.66 -4.24 -6.01
C ASN A 88 -5.22 -4.57 -6.41
N VAL A 89 -4.79 -5.81 -6.27
CA VAL A 89 -3.47 -6.25 -6.74
C VAL A 89 -3.33 -6.03 -8.25
N GLN A 90 -4.35 -6.38 -9.02
CA GLN A 90 -4.37 -6.17 -10.47
C GLN A 90 -4.31 -4.68 -10.82
N ALA A 91 -5.09 -3.84 -10.15
CA ALA A 91 -5.09 -2.40 -10.35
C ALA A 91 -3.72 -1.79 -10.03
N VAL A 92 -3.11 -2.17 -8.92
CA VAL A 92 -1.78 -1.70 -8.51
C VAL A 92 -0.72 -2.17 -9.49
N ALA A 93 -0.76 -3.42 -9.95
CA ALA A 93 0.17 -3.93 -10.95
C ALA A 93 0.14 -3.10 -12.25
N ALA A 94 -1.05 -2.73 -12.71
CA ALA A 94 -1.22 -1.86 -13.88
C ALA A 94 -0.63 -0.46 -13.65
N ILE A 95 -0.85 0.11 -12.48
CA ILE A 95 -0.28 1.42 -12.09
C ILE A 95 1.25 1.35 -12.09
N LEU A 96 1.83 0.32 -11.49
CA LEU A 96 3.29 0.14 -11.44
C LEU A 96 3.89 -0.01 -12.84
N ALA A 97 3.20 -0.70 -13.75
CA ALA A 97 3.64 -0.84 -15.13
C ALA A 97 3.68 0.51 -15.88
N GLU A 98 2.74 1.40 -15.56
CA GLU A 98 2.69 2.76 -16.12
C GLU A 98 3.76 3.69 -15.53
N HIS A 99 4.36 3.31 -14.40
CA HIS A 99 5.38 4.07 -13.67
C HIS A 99 6.60 3.21 -13.36
N ALA A 100 7.15 2.56 -14.39
CA ALA A 100 8.24 1.61 -14.24
C ALA A 100 9.54 2.21 -13.66
N GLU A 101 9.70 3.52 -13.77
CA GLU A 101 10.87 4.26 -13.29
C GLU A 101 10.87 4.47 -11.77
N ILE A 102 9.72 4.37 -11.12
CA ILE A 102 9.62 4.60 -9.67
C ILE A 102 10.02 3.33 -8.90
N PRO A 103 11.01 3.40 -8.00
CA PRO A 103 11.35 2.25 -7.16
C PRO A 103 10.21 1.85 -6.24
N VAL A 104 10.06 0.55 -6.02
CA VAL A 104 8.98 -0.04 -5.25
C VAL A 104 9.54 -0.90 -4.13
N VAL A 105 9.00 -0.75 -2.93
CA VAL A 105 9.25 -1.65 -1.79
C VAL A 105 7.94 -2.40 -1.51
N LEU A 106 8.00 -3.71 -1.57
CA LEU A 106 6.86 -4.58 -1.26
C LEU A 106 7.03 -5.21 0.11
N ASP A 107 6.05 -4.96 0.99
CA ASP A 107 5.86 -5.70 2.24
C ASP A 107 4.65 -6.62 2.04
N PRO A 108 4.87 -7.93 1.80
CA PRO A 108 3.78 -8.84 1.50
C PRO A 108 3.02 -9.23 2.77
N VAL A 109 2.13 -8.34 3.22
CA VAL A 109 1.32 -8.56 4.43
C VAL A 109 0.26 -9.62 4.15
N LEU A 110 0.40 -10.79 4.79
CA LEU A 110 -0.49 -11.94 4.61
C LEU A 110 -1.37 -12.18 5.84
N ALA A 111 -0.89 -11.79 7.02
CA ALA A 111 -1.58 -11.94 8.29
C ALA A 111 -1.21 -10.82 9.25
N SER A 112 -2.05 -10.60 10.25
CA SER A 112 -1.75 -9.67 11.34
C SER A 112 -0.65 -10.22 12.25
N GLY A 113 -0.09 -9.39 13.12
CA GLY A 113 0.87 -9.82 14.14
C GLY A 113 0.33 -10.88 15.10
N ARG A 114 -1.00 -11.03 15.20
CA ARG A 114 -1.67 -12.07 16.01
C ARG A 114 -2.13 -13.28 15.17
N GLY A 115 -1.78 -13.32 13.88
CA GLY A 115 -2.08 -14.45 13.01
C GLY A 115 -3.42 -14.39 12.27
N ASP A 116 -4.18 -13.30 12.42
CA ASP A 116 -5.43 -13.12 11.64
C ASP A 116 -5.10 -13.02 10.16
N ALA A 117 -5.76 -13.81 9.32
CA ALA A 117 -5.57 -13.76 7.88
C ALA A 117 -6.03 -12.41 7.32
N LEU A 118 -5.15 -11.71 6.62
CA LEU A 118 -5.40 -10.41 6.01
C LEU A 118 -5.41 -10.46 4.48
N ALA A 119 -5.01 -11.57 3.88
CA ALA A 119 -4.99 -11.75 2.44
C ALA A 119 -5.72 -13.04 2.07
N THR A 120 -6.51 -12.97 1.00
CA THR A 120 -7.17 -14.12 0.41
C THR A 120 -6.19 -14.90 -0.47
N GLU A 121 -6.49 -16.19 -0.76
CA GLU A 121 -5.62 -17.01 -1.61
C GLU A 121 -5.46 -16.43 -3.01
N ASP A 122 -6.52 -15.88 -3.59
CA ASP A 122 -6.48 -15.25 -4.90
C ASP A 122 -5.66 -13.95 -4.90
N ALA A 123 -5.70 -13.17 -3.82
CA ALA A 123 -4.86 -11.99 -3.67
C ALA A 123 -3.37 -12.37 -3.57
N ILE A 124 -3.04 -13.41 -2.82
CA ILE A 124 -1.67 -13.93 -2.70
C ILE A 124 -1.17 -14.41 -4.05
N ALA A 125 -1.99 -15.17 -4.79
CA ALA A 125 -1.65 -15.64 -6.12
C ALA A 125 -1.40 -14.46 -7.08
N ALA A 126 -2.26 -13.45 -7.05
CA ALA A 126 -2.09 -12.26 -7.88
C ALA A 126 -0.81 -11.48 -7.55
N LEU A 127 -0.46 -11.34 -6.28
CA LEU A 127 0.83 -10.73 -5.88
C LEU A 127 2.00 -11.48 -6.47
N ARG A 128 1.99 -12.81 -6.35
CA ARG A 128 3.06 -13.69 -6.84
C ARG A 128 3.20 -13.62 -8.36
N GLU A 129 2.09 -13.55 -9.07
CA GLU A 129 2.08 -13.59 -10.53
C GLU A 129 2.29 -12.23 -11.19
N LEU A 130 1.76 -11.15 -10.61
CA LEU A 130 1.69 -9.85 -11.27
C LEU A 130 2.68 -8.83 -10.72
N ILE A 131 2.97 -8.83 -9.43
CA ILE A 131 3.81 -7.80 -8.80
C ILE A 131 5.23 -8.28 -8.58
N VAL A 132 5.41 -9.43 -7.94
CA VAL A 132 6.74 -9.92 -7.59
C VAL A 132 7.65 -10.06 -8.81
N PRO A 133 7.22 -10.64 -9.96
CA PRO A 133 8.09 -10.77 -11.13
C PRO A 133 8.32 -9.46 -11.88
N SER A 134 7.51 -8.42 -11.64
CA SER A 134 7.54 -7.18 -12.41
C SER A 134 8.75 -6.28 -12.09
N ARG A 135 9.50 -6.59 -11.05
CA ARG A 135 10.59 -5.74 -10.53
C ARG A 135 11.87 -6.54 -10.29
N PRO A 136 13.03 -5.90 -10.46
CA PRO A 136 14.33 -6.50 -10.10
C PRO A 136 14.59 -6.31 -8.61
N TRP A 137 13.95 -7.14 -7.82
CA TRP A 137 14.06 -7.10 -6.35
C TRP A 137 15.45 -7.37 -5.82
#